data_7a41b17f90755e7aa14cf5f52af676d7
#
_entry.id   7a41b17f90755e7aa14cf5f52af676d7
#
_cell.length_a   1.000
_cell.length_b   1.000
_cell.length_c   1.000
_cell.angle_alpha   90.00
_cell.angle_beta   90.00
_cell.angle_gamma   90.00
#
_symmetry.space_group_name_H-M   'P 1'
#
loop_
_entity.id
_entity.type
_entity.pdbx_description
1 polymer ?
#
loop_
_entity_poly.entity_id
_entity_poly.type
_entity_poly.pdbx_seq_one_letter_code
_entity_poly.pdbx_strand_id
1 'polypeptide(L)'
;MKKETLAVWQEGEYSYPLAFGFVPNLVSYIHEEDTQERPCMLVVPGGGYCVVSPTEGEIVAMEFYEKGYNAFVFTYTTNPLMLEPLKDQSMRDLSRAIRLIRSRAGEFHIDPGRLILCGFSAGGHLCASVCVHYMDVEDGRYGSFSNRPDAAILSYPVITSADKAHRGSFQALLGMDAAEEELEYMSLEKQVSPQTPPCFLW
;
A
#
# COMPACT_ATOMS: atom_id res chain seq x y z
N MET A 1 10.94 -11.59 18.20
CA MET A 1 10.11 -10.84 17.22
C MET A 1 9.55 -9.59 17.89
N LYS A 2 9.87 -8.42 17.38
CA LYS A 2 9.30 -7.14 17.83
C LYS A 2 8.06 -6.83 16.99
N LYS A 3 6.93 -6.59 17.66
CA LYS A 3 5.66 -6.24 17.04
C LYS A 3 5.18 -4.90 17.60
N GLU A 4 5.04 -3.91 16.74
CA GLU A 4 4.60 -2.55 17.09
C GLU A 4 3.57 -2.05 16.09
N THR A 5 2.68 -1.18 16.54
CA THR A 5 1.77 -0.44 15.67
C THR A 5 2.28 0.98 15.49
N LEU A 6 2.42 1.42 14.25
CA LEU A 6 3.00 2.70 13.85
C LEU A 6 1.97 3.50 13.05
N ALA A 7 1.60 4.68 13.52
CA ALA A 7 0.79 5.60 12.72
C ALA A 7 1.60 6.10 11.50
N VAL A 8 1.00 6.09 10.32
CA VAL A 8 1.62 6.58 9.10
C VAL A 8 1.58 8.11 9.02
N TRP A 9 0.53 8.70 9.56
CA TRP A 9 0.35 10.14 9.65
C TRP A 9 0.52 10.62 11.08
N GLN A 10 1.17 11.76 11.26
CA GLN A 10 1.27 12.38 12.58
C GLN A 10 -0.05 13.11 12.93
N GLU A 11 -0.19 13.45 14.19
CA GLU A 11 -1.35 14.21 14.69
C GLU A 11 -1.51 15.51 13.87
N GLY A 12 -2.73 15.74 13.36
CA GLY A 12 -3.08 16.91 12.56
C GLY A 12 -2.69 16.85 11.07
N GLU A 13 -1.96 15.82 10.61
CA GLU A 13 -1.59 15.67 9.20
C GLU A 13 -2.63 14.89 8.37
N TYR A 14 -3.44 14.06 9.01
CA TYR A 14 -4.44 13.22 8.36
C TYR A 14 -5.84 13.83 8.48
N SER A 15 -6.51 13.97 7.36
CA SER A 15 -7.78 14.73 7.28
C SER A 15 -8.85 14.11 6.38
N TYR A 16 -8.82 12.79 6.15
CA TYR A 16 -9.90 12.16 5.37
C TYR A 16 -11.25 12.33 6.09
N PRO A 17 -12.30 12.89 5.41
CA PRO A 17 -13.51 13.38 6.10
C PRO A 17 -14.29 12.30 6.86
N LEU A 18 -14.33 11.06 6.33
CA LEU A 18 -15.06 9.94 6.92
C LEU A 18 -14.16 8.93 7.62
N ALA A 19 -13.04 9.40 8.16
CA ALA A 19 -12.10 8.54 8.88
C ALA A 19 -12.63 8.06 10.24
N PHE A 20 -13.59 8.76 10.86
CA PHE A 20 -14.18 8.42 12.17
C PHE A 20 -13.13 8.15 13.27
N GLY A 21 -12.02 8.89 13.26
CA GLY A 21 -10.90 8.70 14.19
C GLY A 21 -9.89 7.62 13.78
N PHE A 22 -10.11 6.92 12.67
CA PHE A 22 -9.10 6.02 12.11
C PHE A 22 -7.92 6.81 11.54
N VAL A 23 -6.72 6.27 11.73
CA VAL A 23 -5.48 6.75 11.08
C VAL A 23 -4.77 5.57 10.44
N PRO A 24 -4.35 5.67 9.16
CA PRO A 24 -3.55 4.65 8.50
C PRO A 24 -2.34 4.22 9.33
N ASN A 25 -2.12 2.91 9.43
CA ASN A 25 -1.09 2.37 10.30
C ASN A 25 -0.40 1.14 9.74
N LEU A 26 0.78 0.87 10.28
CA LEU A 26 1.60 -0.31 10.02
C LEU A 26 1.68 -1.15 11.28
N VAL A 27 1.53 -2.45 11.17
CA VAL A 27 1.93 -3.40 12.22
C VAL A 27 3.22 -4.07 11.77
N SER A 28 4.28 -3.91 12.54
CA SER A 28 5.61 -4.46 12.23
C SER A 28 5.81 -5.85 12.80
N TYR A 29 6.64 -6.66 12.14
CA TYR A 29 7.13 -7.98 12.54
C TYR A 29 8.62 -8.01 12.25
N ILE A 30 9.45 -7.68 13.27
CA ILE A 30 10.88 -7.44 13.12
C ILE A 30 11.69 -8.50 13.87
N HIS A 31 12.73 -9.03 13.22
CA HIS A 31 13.73 -9.87 13.85
C HIS A 31 14.58 -9.04 14.83
N GLU A 32 14.75 -9.55 16.06
CA GLU A 32 15.52 -8.91 17.13
C GLU A 32 16.71 -9.75 17.60
N GLU A 33 16.84 -10.96 17.09
CA GLU A 33 17.88 -11.92 17.48
C GLU A 33 19.27 -11.52 16.99
N ASP A 34 19.34 -10.65 15.99
CA ASP A 34 20.59 -10.13 15.42
C ASP A 34 20.38 -8.70 14.84
N THR A 35 21.43 -8.15 14.25
CA THR A 35 21.41 -6.83 13.58
C THR A 35 21.53 -6.98 12.06
N GLN A 36 21.25 -8.15 11.51
CA GLN A 36 21.32 -8.39 10.07
C GLN A 36 20.29 -7.57 9.33
N GLU A 37 20.71 -6.83 8.31
CA GLU A 37 19.80 -6.18 7.38
C GLU A 37 19.05 -7.21 6.52
N ARG A 38 17.75 -7.15 6.55
CA ARG A 38 16.85 -8.11 5.89
C ARG A 38 16.04 -7.42 4.79
N PRO A 39 15.56 -8.16 3.77
CA PRO A 39 14.57 -7.61 2.86
C PRO A 39 13.28 -7.27 3.63
N CYS A 40 12.57 -6.27 3.15
CA CYS A 40 11.32 -5.81 3.72
C CYS A 40 10.13 -6.29 2.89
N MET A 41 9.13 -6.90 3.54
CA MET A 41 7.85 -7.23 2.92
C MET A 41 6.75 -6.35 3.50
N LEU A 42 6.10 -5.54 2.67
CA LEU A 42 4.95 -4.73 3.04
C LEU A 42 3.68 -5.37 2.47
N VAL A 43 2.89 -5.98 3.35
CA VAL A 43 1.64 -6.66 3.01
C VAL A 43 0.50 -5.65 2.99
N VAL A 44 -0.25 -5.62 1.89
CA VAL A 44 -1.36 -4.70 1.63
C VAL A 44 -2.62 -5.53 1.34
N PRO A 45 -3.44 -5.81 2.36
CA PRO A 45 -4.64 -6.64 2.21
C PRO A 45 -5.68 -6.01 1.28
N GLY A 46 -6.55 -6.85 0.71
CA GLY A 46 -7.68 -6.41 -0.10
C GLY A 46 -8.89 -5.95 0.73
N GLY A 47 -10.06 -5.96 0.10
CA GLY A 47 -11.33 -5.60 0.72
C GLY A 47 -12.13 -4.57 -0.07
N GLY A 48 -11.90 -4.46 -1.39
CA GLY A 48 -12.68 -3.63 -2.30
C GLY A 48 -12.59 -2.13 -2.05
N TYR A 49 -11.55 -1.67 -1.35
CA TYR A 49 -11.43 -0.30 -0.83
C TYR A 49 -12.50 0.10 0.22
N CYS A 50 -13.35 -0.85 0.64
CA CYS A 50 -14.37 -0.61 1.66
C CYS A 50 -13.93 -1.07 3.05
N VAL A 51 -13.10 -2.10 3.11
CA VAL A 51 -12.50 -2.65 4.33
C VAL A 51 -11.07 -3.08 4.06
N VAL A 52 -10.32 -3.40 5.11
CA VAL A 52 -9.02 -4.09 5.01
C VAL A 52 -9.22 -5.52 5.53
N SER A 53 -8.99 -6.51 4.65
CA SER A 53 -9.24 -7.93 4.94
C SER A 53 -8.30 -8.44 6.04
N PRO A 54 -8.80 -8.92 7.19
CA PRO A 54 -7.95 -9.43 8.25
C PRO A 54 -7.28 -10.77 7.88
N THR A 55 -7.81 -11.51 6.93
CA THR A 55 -7.30 -12.83 6.52
C THR A 55 -6.13 -12.75 5.55
N GLU A 56 -5.84 -11.57 5.01
CA GLU A 56 -4.74 -11.31 4.06
C GLU A 56 -3.60 -10.49 4.69
N GLY A 57 -3.62 -10.30 6.00
CA GLY A 57 -2.66 -9.48 6.74
C GLY A 57 -1.60 -10.30 7.45
N GLU A 58 -1.78 -10.52 8.76
CA GLU A 58 -0.76 -11.12 9.64
C GLU A 58 -0.30 -12.49 9.17
N ILE A 59 -1.20 -13.36 8.71
CA ILE A 59 -0.85 -14.70 8.25
C ILE A 59 0.16 -14.65 7.10
N VAL A 60 0.00 -13.70 6.18
CA VAL A 60 0.92 -13.51 5.06
C VAL A 60 2.25 -12.91 5.54
N ALA A 61 2.20 -11.90 6.42
CA ALA A 61 3.39 -11.29 6.97
C ALA A 61 4.26 -12.31 7.73
N MET A 62 3.64 -13.22 8.47
CA MET A 62 4.32 -14.28 9.20
C MET A 62 5.01 -15.28 8.28
N GLU A 63 4.41 -15.65 7.15
CA GLU A 63 5.05 -16.52 6.15
C GLU A 63 6.34 -15.90 5.59
N PHE A 64 6.36 -14.60 5.36
CA PHE A 64 7.57 -13.90 4.93
C PHE A 64 8.58 -13.74 6.09
N TYR A 65 8.08 -13.45 7.29
CA TYR A 65 8.93 -13.38 8.49
C TYR A 65 9.70 -14.68 8.70
N GLU A 66 9.05 -15.84 8.63
CA GLU A 66 9.67 -17.15 8.77
C GLU A 66 10.71 -17.45 7.66
N LYS A 67 10.61 -16.76 6.53
CA LYS A 67 11.59 -16.80 5.43
C LYS A 67 12.71 -15.76 5.56
N GLY A 68 12.80 -15.08 6.71
CA GLY A 68 13.88 -14.16 7.02
C GLY A 68 13.66 -12.71 6.55
N TYR A 69 12.43 -12.33 6.17
CA TYR A 69 12.07 -10.94 5.92
C TYR A 69 11.72 -10.23 7.23
N ASN A 70 11.96 -8.92 7.31
CA ASN A 70 11.21 -8.08 8.22
C ASN A 70 9.94 -7.65 7.51
N ALA A 71 8.77 -7.86 8.15
CA ALA A 71 7.48 -7.71 7.51
C ALA A 71 6.63 -6.64 8.17
N PHE A 72 5.73 -6.05 7.40
CA PHE A 72 4.74 -5.09 7.86
C PHE A 72 3.38 -5.43 7.27
N VAL A 73 2.31 -5.22 8.03
CA VAL A 73 0.92 -5.23 7.55
C VAL A 73 0.41 -3.81 7.54
N PHE A 74 -0.12 -3.39 6.43
CA PHE A 74 -0.63 -2.04 6.22
C PHE A 74 -2.15 -1.98 6.29
N THR A 75 -2.67 -1.07 7.11
CA THR A 75 -4.07 -0.70 7.15
C THR A 75 -4.21 0.72 6.61
N TYR A 76 -4.81 0.87 5.45
CA TYR A 76 -4.97 2.12 4.70
C TYR A 76 -6.38 2.70 4.81
N THR A 77 -6.57 3.93 4.37
CA THR A 77 -7.88 4.58 4.30
C THR A 77 -8.83 3.81 3.40
N THR A 78 -10.02 3.52 3.91
CA THR A 78 -11.10 2.83 3.18
C THR A 78 -12.39 3.66 3.19
N ASN A 79 -13.31 3.35 2.28
CA ASN A 79 -14.62 4.01 2.13
C ASN A 79 -15.76 3.01 2.39
N PRO A 80 -15.98 2.58 3.65
CA PRO A 80 -16.97 1.55 3.98
C PRO A 80 -18.41 1.95 3.70
N LEU A 81 -18.70 3.24 3.69
CA LEU A 81 -20.05 3.78 3.47
C LEU A 81 -20.29 4.21 2.02
N MET A 82 -19.30 4.16 1.15
CA MET A 82 -19.38 4.63 -0.26
C MET A 82 -19.86 6.08 -0.41
N LEU A 83 -19.65 6.92 0.62
CA LEU A 83 -20.16 8.31 0.64
C LEU A 83 -19.13 9.33 0.16
N GLU A 84 -17.86 9.10 0.45
CA GLU A 84 -16.77 10.01 0.07
C GLU A 84 -15.71 9.24 -0.70
N PRO A 85 -15.51 9.49 -2.00
CA PRO A 85 -14.50 8.79 -2.79
C PRO A 85 -13.10 8.99 -2.22
N LEU A 86 -12.31 7.91 -2.22
CA LEU A 86 -10.92 7.95 -1.70
C LEU A 86 -9.99 8.79 -2.58
N LYS A 87 -10.24 8.79 -3.89
CA LYS A 87 -9.37 9.42 -4.89
C LYS A 87 -7.92 8.95 -4.71
N ASP A 88 -7.00 9.84 -4.43
CA ASP A 88 -5.58 9.56 -4.22
C ASP A 88 -5.22 9.19 -2.77
N GLN A 89 -6.18 9.29 -1.82
CA GLN A 89 -5.87 9.16 -0.39
C GLN A 89 -5.17 7.85 -0.03
N SER A 90 -5.70 6.69 -0.46
CA SER A 90 -5.07 5.40 -0.15
C SER A 90 -3.68 5.27 -0.80
N MET A 91 -3.48 5.84 -1.99
CA MET A 91 -2.17 5.86 -2.66
C MET A 91 -1.17 6.76 -1.90
N ARG A 92 -1.61 7.91 -1.38
CA ARG A 92 -0.80 8.77 -0.51
C ARG A 92 -0.43 8.05 0.79
N ASP A 93 -1.36 7.29 1.36
CA ASP A 93 -1.13 6.51 2.58
C ASP A 93 -0.03 5.46 2.35
N LEU A 94 -0.13 4.68 1.28
CA LEU A 94 0.87 3.64 0.96
C LEU A 94 2.22 4.27 0.57
N SER A 95 2.22 5.34 -0.22
CA SER A 95 3.43 6.09 -0.56
C SER A 95 4.16 6.56 0.71
N ARG A 96 3.42 7.15 1.65
CA ARG A 96 3.99 7.59 2.93
C ARG A 96 4.46 6.43 3.80
N ALA A 97 3.73 5.31 3.83
CA ALA A 97 4.14 4.11 4.55
C ALA A 97 5.49 3.57 4.07
N ILE A 98 5.69 3.49 2.74
CA ILE A 98 6.97 3.08 2.13
C ILE A 98 8.10 4.03 2.55
N ARG A 99 7.88 5.35 2.45
CA ARG A 99 8.85 6.38 2.85
C ARG A 99 9.18 6.32 4.34
N LEU A 100 8.17 6.14 5.20
CA LEU A 100 8.33 5.97 6.65
C LEU A 100 9.20 4.76 6.98
N ILE A 101 8.92 3.61 6.37
CA ILE A 101 9.72 2.39 6.56
C ILE A 101 11.18 2.64 6.15
N ARG A 102 11.42 3.25 4.98
CA ARG A 102 12.77 3.58 4.51
C ARG A 102 13.49 4.59 5.40
N SER A 103 12.76 5.59 5.93
CA SER A 103 13.34 6.57 6.86
C SER A 103 13.83 5.98 8.18
N ARG A 104 13.29 4.82 8.56
CA ARG A 104 13.61 4.08 9.78
C ARG A 104 14.29 2.73 9.49
N ALA A 105 14.92 2.58 8.32
CA ALA A 105 15.51 1.33 7.86
C ALA A 105 16.51 0.73 8.88
N GLY A 106 17.37 1.56 9.47
CA GLY A 106 18.33 1.11 10.49
C GLY A 106 17.65 0.58 11.76
N GLU A 107 16.56 1.21 12.19
CA GLU A 107 15.79 0.78 13.37
C GLU A 107 15.06 -0.55 13.13
N PHE A 108 14.59 -0.75 11.90
CA PHE A 108 13.87 -1.96 11.51
C PHE A 108 14.79 -3.05 10.97
N HIS A 109 16.12 -2.85 10.96
CA HIS A 109 17.09 -3.79 10.38
C HIS A 109 16.69 -4.24 8.98
N ILE A 110 16.31 -3.30 8.11
CA ILE A 110 15.95 -3.57 6.71
C ILE A 110 16.95 -2.94 5.74
N ASP A 111 17.17 -3.63 4.62
CA ASP A 111 17.82 -3.05 3.45
C ASP A 111 16.81 -2.15 2.71
N PRO A 112 17.00 -0.82 2.70
CA PRO A 112 16.07 0.11 2.06
C PRO A 112 15.96 -0.06 0.54
N GLY A 113 16.89 -0.77 -0.09
CA GLY A 113 16.88 -1.14 -1.51
C GLY A 113 16.20 -2.47 -1.79
N ARG A 114 15.60 -3.13 -0.78
CA ARG A 114 14.87 -4.40 -0.93
C ARG A 114 13.50 -4.36 -0.24
N LEU A 115 12.70 -3.32 -0.55
CA LEU A 115 11.32 -3.19 -0.08
C LEU A 115 10.36 -3.69 -1.16
N ILE A 116 9.63 -4.75 -0.83
CA ILE A 116 8.73 -5.46 -1.73
C ILE A 116 7.31 -5.30 -1.21
N LEU A 117 6.37 -4.97 -2.11
CA LEU A 117 4.94 -4.95 -1.80
C LEU A 117 4.33 -6.33 -2.04
N CYS A 118 3.38 -6.74 -1.20
CA CYS A 118 2.54 -7.91 -1.43
C CYS A 118 1.08 -7.50 -1.28
N GLY A 119 0.38 -7.31 -2.38
CA GLY A 119 -0.99 -6.79 -2.41
C GLY A 119 -2.02 -7.80 -2.92
N PHE A 120 -3.21 -7.77 -2.33
CA PHE A 120 -4.32 -8.68 -2.63
C PHE A 120 -5.53 -7.91 -3.14
N SER A 121 -6.16 -8.34 -4.23
CA SER A 121 -7.41 -7.75 -4.75
C SER A 121 -7.31 -6.21 -4.88
N ALA A 122 -8.11 -5.43 -4.15
CA ALA A 122 -8.01 -3.96 -4.09
C ALA A 122 -6.68 -3.48 -3.50
N GLY A 123 -6.08 -4.21 -2.54
CA GLY A 123 -4.73 -3.95 -2.05
C GLY A 123 -3.66 -4.22 -3.12
N GLY A 124 -3.91 -5.20 -4.01
CA GLY A 124 -3.11 -5.42 -5.20
C GLY A 124 -3.19 -4.24 -6.18
N HIS A 125 -4.38 -3.68 -6.38
CA HIS A 125 -4.57 -2.44 -7.14
C HIS A 125 -3.79 -1.28 -6.52
N LEU A 126 -3.89 -1.10 -5.20
CA LEU A 126 -3.18 -0.05 -4.47
C LEU A 126 -1.65 -0.19 -4.62
N CYS A 127 -1.12 -1.41 -4.51
CA CYS A 127 0.30 -1.69 -4.77
C CYS A 127 0.70 -1.34 -6.20
N ALA A 128 -0.09 -1.78 -7.18
CA ALA A 128 0.14 -1.51 -8.59
C ALA A 128 0.03 0.00 -8.90
N SER A 129 -0.91 0.72 -8.28
CA SER A 129 -1.03 2.18 -8.40
C SER A 129 0.26 2.88 -7.97
N VAL A 130 0.84 2.51 -6.83
CA VAL A 130 2.13 3.07 -6.40
C VAL A 130 3.26 2.63 -7.34
N CYS A 131 3.23 1.42 -7.90
CA CYS A 131 4.25 0.99 -8.86
C CYS A 131 4.30 1.84 -10.13
N VAL A 132 3.16 2.34 -10.61
CA VAL A 132 3.09 3.10 -11.86
C VAL A 132 3.02 4.62 -11.66
N HIS A 133 2.46 5.09 -10.53
CA HIS A 133 2.21 6.50 -10.22
C HIS A 133 3.07 7.06 -9.07
N TYR A 134 4.14 6.37 -8.67
CA TYR A 134 4.96 6.81 -7.53
C TYR A 134 5.50 8.24 -7.67
N MET A 135 5.71 8.72 -8.90
CA MET A 135 6.20 10.09 -9.16
C MET A 135 5.12 11.15 -8.95
N ASP A 136 3.85 10.78 -8.97
CA ASP A 136 2.72 11.71 -8.85
C ASP A 136 2.38 12.00 -7.38
N VAL A 137 3.04 11.30 -6.43
CA VAL A 137 2.76 11.41 -5.00
C VAL A 137 3.90 12.08 -4.27
N GLU A 138 3.68 13.34 -3.90
CA GLU A 138 4.61 14.11 -3.06
C GLU A 138 4.37 13.87 -1.57
N ASP A 139 5.41 14.05 -0.75
CA ASP A 139 5.34 13.99 0.70
C ASP A 139 6.27 15.03 1.32
N GLY A 140 5.68 15.99 2.04
CA GLY A 140 6.43 17.08 2.65
C GLY A 140 7.33 16.65 3.82
N ARG A 141 7.01 15.53 4.51
CA ARG A 141 7.79 15.04 5.65
C ARG A 141 8.89 14.07 5.23
N TYR A 142 8.59 13.13 4.36
CA TYR A 142 9.47 12.03 3.96
C TYR A 142 9.90 12.12 2.49
N GLY A 143 9.77 13.28 1.85
CA GLY A 143 10.04 13.46 0.42
C GLY A 143 11.47 13.14 -0.03
N SER A 144 12.44 13.14 0.91
CA SER A 144 13.83 12.73 0.64
C SER A 144 13.99 11.20 0.47
N PHE A 145 12.99 10.40 0.89
CA PHE A 145 12.99 8.95 0.72
C PHE A 145 12.12 8.55 -0.46
N SER A 146 12.57 7.58 -1.24
CA SER A 146 11.79 7.06 -2.38
C SER A 146 10.52 6.34 -1.91
N ASN A 147 9.40 6.56 -2.59
CA ASN A 147 8.18 5.78 -2.45
C ASN A 147 8.05 4.68 -3.52
N ARG A 148 8.98 4.61 -4.50
CA ARG A 148 9.00 3.56 -5.51
C ARG A 148 9.41 2.24 -4.84
N PRO A 149 8.57 1.18 -4.84
CA PRO A 149 8.97 -0.13 -4.33
C PRO A 149 10.04 -0.76 -5.24
N ASP A 150 10.80 -1.70 -4.70
CA ASP A 150 11.84 -2.40 -5.47
C ASP A 150 11.26 -3.57 -6.28
N ALA A 151 10.14 -4.15 -5.81
CA ALA A 151 9.33 -5.13 -6.54
C ALA A 151 7.91 -5.18 -5.95
N ALA A 152 6.98 -5.86 -6.64
CA ALA A 152 5.65 -6.13 -6.12
C ALA A 152 5.17 -7.55 -6.45
N ILE A 153 4.44 -8.15 -5.52
CA ILE A 153 3.64 -9.36 -5.68
C ILE A 153 2.18 -8.92 -5.70
N LEU A 154 1.48 -9.17 -6.78
CA LEU A 154 0.09 -8.76 -7.01
C LEU A 154 -0.79 -10.00 -7.13
N SER A 155 -1.49 -10.35 -6.05
CA SER A 155 -2.35 -11.54 -6.00
C SER A 155 -3.78 -11.16 -6.37
N TYR A 156 -4.31 -11.80 -7.43
CA TYR A 156 -5.66 -11.52 -8.00
C TYR A 156 -6.03 -10.03 -7.95
N PRO A 157 -5.14 -9.14 -8.42
CA PRO A 157 -5.34 -7.71 -8.26
C PRO A 157 -6.52 -7.20 -9.08
N VAL A 158 -7.23 -6.20 -8.56
CA VAL A 158 -8.01 -5.32 -9.43
C VAL A 158 -7.00 -4.50 -10.25
N ILE A 159 -7.18 -4.39 -11.57
CA ILE A 159 -6.23 -3.68 -12.45
C ILE A 159 -6.94 -2.70 -13.37
N THR A 160 -7.95 -3.19 -14.13
CA THR A 160 -8.63 -2.43 -15.17
C THR A 160 -9.93 -1.81 -14.67
N SER A 161 -10.28 -0.63 -15.16
CA SER A 161 -11.61 -0.02 -15.01
C SER A 161 -12.58 -0.38 -16.16
N ALA A 162 -12.13 -1.15 -17.17
CA ALA A 162 -12.90 -1.54 -18.35
C ALA A 162 -14.00 -2.59 -18.03
N ASP A 163 -14.53 -3.26 -19.04
CA ASP A 163 -15.70 -4.14 -18.94
C ASP A 163 -15.60 -5.25 -17.87
N LYS A 164 -14.38 -5.71 -17.56
CA LYS A 164 -14.12 -6.74 -16.55
C LYS A 164 -13.72 -6.17 -15.18
N ALA A 165 -13.92 -4.87 -14.97
CA ALA A 165 -13.57 -4.20 -13.73
C ALA A 165 -14.34 -4.77 -12.53
N HIS A 166 -13.69 -4.81 -11.38
CA HIS A 166 -14.39 -4.93 -10.10
C HIS A 166 -15.01 -3.56 -9.76
N ARG A 167 -16.21 -3.30 -10.29
CA ARG A 167 -16.88 -1.98 -10.25
C ARG A 167 -16.99 -1.41 -8.83
N GLY A 168 -17.30 -2.24 -7.84
CA GLY A 168 -17.40 -1.80 -6.44
C GLY A 168 -16.10 -1.18 -5.92
N SER A 169 -14.94 -1.73 -6.28
CA SER A 169 -13.65 -1.12 -5.92
C SER A 169 -13.45 0.25 -6.55
N PHE A 170 -13.79 0.41 -7.83
CA PHE A 170 -13.69 1.72 -8.50
C PHE A 170 -14.70 2.73 -7.96
N GLN A 171 -15.90 2.29 -7.58
CA GLN A 171 -16.89 3.16 -6.93
C GLN A 171 -16.42 3.65 -5.56
N ALA A 172 -15.82 2.78 -4.73
CA ALA A 172 -15.23 3.19 -3.46
C ALA A 172 -14.05 4.15 -3.64
N LEU A 173 -13.22 3.89 -4.67
CA LEU A 173 -12.03 4.67 -4.96
C LEU A 173 -12.35 6.02 -5.60
N LEU A 174 -13.15 6.06 -6.66
CA LEU A 174 -13.34 7.23 -7.51
C LEU A 174 -14.73 7.86 -7.39
N GLY A 175 -15.72 7.14 -6.85
CA GLY A 175 -17.12 7.57 -6.80
C GLY A 175 -17.96 6.94 -7.90
N MET A 176 -19.28 7.15 -7.80
CA MET A 176 -20.27 6.63 -8.77
C MET A 176 -20.20 7.34 -10.13
N ASP A 177 -19.83 8.62 -10.10
CA ASP A 177 -19.81 9.53 -11.26
C ASP A 177 -18.36 9.88 -11.65
N ALA A 178 -17.43 8.90 -11.49
CA ALA A 178 -16.01 9.09 -11.86
C ALA A 178 -15.88 9.48 -13.34
N ALA A 179 -15.06 10.48 -13.63
CA ALA A 179 -14.75 10.90 -14.98
C ALA A 179 -13.97 9.81 -15.73
N GLU A 180 -14.09 9.78 -17.07
CA GLU A 180 -13.39 8.79 -17.89
C GLU A 180 -11.87 8.89 -17.72
N GLU A 181 -11.33 10.09 -17.58
CA GLU A 181 -9.91 10.34 -17.34
C GLU A 181 -9.43 9.75 -16.00
N GLU A 182 -10.25 9.82 -14.95
CA GLU A 182 -9.93 9.20 -13.65
C GLU A 182 -9.93 7.67 -13.74
N LEU A 183 -10.91 7.11 -14.45
CA LEU A 183 -11.00 5.67 -14.70
C LEU A 183 -9.82 5.19 -15.54
N GLU A 184 -9.44 5.95 -16.57
CA GLU A 184 -8.26 5.65 -17.40
C GLU A 184 -6.96 5.73 -16.62
N TYR A 185 -6.78 6.76 -15.80
CA TYR A 185 -5.61 6.93 -14.92
C TYR A 185 -5.47 5.75 -13.95
N MET A 186 -6.57 5.23 -13.42
CA MET A 186 -6.58 4.08 -12.52
C MET A 186 -6.74 2.73 -13.23
N SER A 187 -6.74 2.69 -14.56
CA SER A 187 -6.55 1.47 -15.36
C SER A 187 -5.06 1.19 -15.53
N LEU A 188 -4.49 0.45 -14.57
CA LEU A 188 -3.05 0.40 -14.35
C LEU A 188 -2.30 -0.35 -15.44
N GLU A 189 -2.96 -1.23 -16.20
CA GLU A 189 -2.40 -1.88 -17.40
C GLU A 189 -2.00 -0.88 -18.47
N LYS A 190 -2.59 0.32 -18.47
CA LYS A 190 -2.30 1.40 -19.42
C LYS A 190 -1.17 2.32 -18.95
N GLN A 191 -0.76 2.22 -17.69
CA GLN A 191 0.18 3.13 -17.04
C GLN A 191 1.59 2.54 -16.91
N VAL A 192 1.80 1.31 -17.37
CA VAL A 192 3.10 0.62 -17.27
C VAL A 192 4.15 1.34 -18.12
N SER A 193 5.32 1.54 -17.55
CA SER A 193 6.44 2.21 -18.20
C SER A 193 7.78 1.49 -17.88
N PRO A 194 8.89 1.84 -18.52
CA PRO A 194 10.22 1.30 -18.17
C PRO A 194 10.66 1.59 -16.73
N GLN A 195 10.03 2.56 -16.05
CA GLN A 195 10.29 2.92 -14.66
C GLN A 195 9.47 2.09 -13.67
N THR A 196 8.44 1.38 -14.13
CA THR A 196 7.62 0.48 -13.29
C THR A 196 8.53 -0.62 -12.71
N PRO A 197 8.49 -0.87 -11.38
CA PRO A 197 9.29 -1.94 -10.78
C PRO A 197 8.85 -3.33 -11.28
N PRO A 198 9.70 -4.35 -11.14
CA PRO A 198 9.31 -5.73 -11.44
C PRO A 198 8.08 -6.15 -10.63
N CYS A 199 7.09 -6.75 -11.31
CA CYS A 199 5.87 -7.25 -10.68
C CYS A 199 5.66 -8.74 -11.00
N PHE A 200 5.32 -9.50 -9.97
CA PHE A 200 4.80 -10.86 -10.12
C PHE A 200 3.28 -10.81 -9.99
N LEU A 201 2.55 -11.31 -10.99
CA LEU A 201 1.09 -11.37 -10.99
C LEU A 201 0.64 -12.83 -10.88
N TRP A 202 -0.32 -13.04 -10.00
CA TRP A 202 -0.93 -14.35 -9.78
C TRP A 202 -2.45 -14.26 -9.68
#